data_f56ca3399cccfff6e9e8070bc1f010b6
#
_entry.id   f56ca3399cccfff6e9e8070bc1f010b6
#
_cell.length_a   1.000
_cell.length_b   1.000
_cell.length_c   1.000
_cell.angle_alpha   90.00
_cell.angle_beta   90.00
_cell.angle_gamma   90.00
#
_symmetry.space_group_name_H-M   'P 1'
#
loop_
_entity.id
_entity.type
_entity.pdbx_description
1 polymer ?
#
loop_
_entity_poly.entity_id
_entity_poly.type
_entity_poly.pdbx_seq_one_letter_code
_entity_poly.pdbx_strand_id
1 'polypeptide(L)'
;VLFHALLMAGLGFALGEYIAPQAEQTAQSSRALALYADRQGDSETGIWKRVERMFLRVEALQGSQRVFGVSVFEWDADGQLARALFADRGDYESGGWMLSDVRISDPGDAGVETATQEQLFLTSNVTPQVLTLENVAPGQLALNDLVGYSAFLRSQGQDTADFELALWRKLLQPVAIAALVLVAISFVFGPLRDGTLGFRIFAGVMVGVLFRLSQDLLGPASLVFGFAPL
;
A
#
# COMPACT_ATOMS: atom_id res chain seq x y z
N VAL A 1 3.55 29.72 -21.30
CA VAL A 1 4.23 29.17 -20.10
C VAL A 1 3.21 28.46 -19.22
N LEU A 2 2.11 29.12 -18.80
CA LEU A 2 1.10 28.53 -17.93
C LEU A 2 0.45 27.26 -18.53
N PHE A 3 0.14 27.27 -19.82
CA PHE A 3 -0.42 26.12 -20.52
C PHE A 3 0.53 24.89 -20.49
N HIS A 4 1.83 25.10 -20.77
CA HIS A 4 2.81 24.01 -20.71
C HIS A 4 3.01 23.47 -19.28
N ALA A 5 3.00 24.37 -18.29
CA ALA A 5 3.08 23.95 -16.89
C ALA A 5 1.87 23.14 -16.45
N LEU A 6 0.68 23.54 -16.85
CA LEU A 6 -0.57 22.82 -16.54
C LEU A 6 -0.63 21.46 -17.25
N LEU A 7 -0.15 21.40 -18.51
CA LEU A 7 -0.02 20.17 -19.26
C LEU A 7 0.97 19.20 -18.62
N MET A 8 2.15 19.69 -18.19
CA MET A 8 3.14 18.88 -17.48
C MET A 8 2.63 18.40 -16.12
N ALA A 9 1.91 19.27 -15.37
CA ALA A 9 1.30 18.89 -14.12
C ALA A 9 0.24 17.79 -14.31
N GLY A 10 -0.62 17.92 -15.33
CA GLY A 10 -1.62 16.93 -15.68
C GLY A 10 -0.99 15.59 -16.11
N LEU A 11 0.05 15.65 -16.94
CA LEU A 11 0.78 14.46 -17.37
C LEU A 11 1.48 13.76 -16.17
N GLY A 12 2.14 14.52 -15.32
CA GLY A 12 2.76 14.00 -14.09
C GLY A 12 1.76 13.38 -13.12
N PHE A 13 0.60 14.01 -12.96
CA PHE A 13 -0.48 13.46 -12.16
C PHE A 13 -1.04 12.16 -12.77
N ALA A 14 -1.29 12.14 -14.08
CA ALA A 14 -1.79 10.94 -14.76
C ALA A 14 -0.79 9.77 -14.68
N LEU A 15 0.50 10.02 -14.88
CA LEU A 15 1.54 9.01 -14.71
C LEU A 15 1.61 8.48 -13.27
N GLY A 16 1.55 9.38 -12.29
CA GLY A 16 1.61 9.03 -10.87
C GLY A 16 0.36 8.32 -10.35
N GLU A 17 -0.80 8.53 -10.98
CA GLU A 17 -2.06 7.94 -10.53
C GLU A 17 -2.39 6.61 -11.25
N TYR A 18 -2.04 6.48 -12.55
CA TYR A 18 -2.44 5.32 -13.34
C TYR A 18 -1.29 4.35 -13.65
N ILE A 19 -0.11 4.86 -13.96
CA ILE A 19 1.01 4.01 -14.43
C ILE A 19 1.90 3.57 -13.27
N ALA A 20 2.32 4.49 -12.42
CA ALA A 20 3.24 4.18 -11.33
C ALA A 20 2.69 3.15 -10.34
N PRO A 21 1.43 3.21 -9.84
CA PRO A 21 0.90 2.21 -8.93
C PRO A 21 0.84 0.82 -9.53
N GLN A 22 0.43 0.69 -10.80
CA GLN A 22 0.35 -0.61 -11.48
C GLN A 22 1.73 -1.22 -11.70
N ALA A 23 2.71 -0.41 -12.09
CA ALA A 23 4.09 -0.87 -12.28
C ALA A 23 4.70 -1.36 -10.96
N GLU A 24 4.49 -0.63 -9.86
CA GLU A 24 4.98 -0.99 -8.52
C GLU A 24 4.36 -2.29 -8.02
N GLN A 25 3.03 -2.43 -8.10
CA GLN A 25 2.32 -3.65 -7.72
C GLN A 25 2.79 -4.86 -8.53
N THR A 26 2.99 -4.70 -9.83
CA THR A 26 3.50 -5.78 -10.70
C THR A 26 4.93 -6.15 -10.36
N ALA A 27 5.79 -5.18 -10.08
CA ALA A 27 7.18 -5.43 -9.71
C ALA A 27 7.27 -6.17 -8.37
N GLN A 28 6.49 -5.78 -7.38
CA GLN A 28 6.47 -6.41 -6.05
C GLN A 28 5.91 -7.83 -6.10
N SER A 29 4.82 -8.06 -6.82
CA SER A 29 4.24 -9.39 -6.98
C SER A 29 5.19 -10.35 -7.71
N SER A 30 5.86 -9.88 -8.77
CA SER A 30 6.85 -10.67 -9.50
C SER A 30 8.06 -11.04 -8.62
N ARG A 31 8.51 -10.10 -7.79
CA ARG A 31 9.58 -10.36 -6.81
C ARG A 31 9.17 -11.38 -5.76
N ALA A 32 7.96 -11.25 -5.20
CA ALA A 32 7.45 -12.19 -4.21
C ALA A 32 7.33 -13.61 -4.77
N LEU A 33 6.84 -13.76 -6.01
CA LEU A 33 6.76 -15.06 -6.68
C LEU A 33 8.14 -15.68 -6.95
N ALA A 34 9.11 -14.87 -7.38
CA ALA A 34 10.48 -15.36 -7.60
C ALA A 34 11.11 -15.87 -6.29
N LEU A 35 10.90 -15.14 -5.18
CA LEU A 35 11.36 -15.56 -3.86
C LEU A 35 10.64 -16.81 -3.36
N TYR A 36 9.35 -16.95 -3.62
CA TYR A 36 8.59 -18.14 -3.27
C TYR A 36 9.09 -19.37 -4.03
N ALA A 37 9.37 -19.25 -5.32
CA ALA A 37 9.89 -20.34 -6.15
C ALA A 37 11.29 -20.83 -5.73
N ASP A 38 12.15 -19.92 -5.24
CA ASP A 38 13.51 -20.22 -4.78
C ASP A 38 13.54 -20.84 -3.37
N ARG A 39 12.51 -20.60 -2.55
CA ARG A 39 12.46 -20.99 -1.14
C ARG A 39 11.38 -22.03 -0.87
N GLN A 40 11.62 -23.27 -1.23
CA GLN A 40 10.77 -24.37 -0.76
C GLN A 40 11.04 -24.63 0.73
N GLY A 41 10.27 -24.02 1.61
CA GLY A 41 10.06 -24.54 2.97
C GLY A 41 10.51 -23.73 4.18
N ASP A 42 11.18 -22.58 4.04
CA ASP A 42 11.66 -21.84 5.22
C ASP A 42 11.55 -20.31 5.00
N SER A 43 10.33 -19.81 4.97
CA SER A 43 10.12 -18.39 4.76
C SER A 43 9.54 -17.70 6.00
N GLU A 44 10.37 -16.92 6.68
CA GLU A 44 9.91 -15.88 7.61
C GLU A 44 9.17 -14.74 6.88
N THR A 45 9.20 -14.76 5.54
CA THR A 45 8.64 -13.74 4.66
C THR A 45 7.21 -14.13 4.25
N GLY A 46 6.24 -13.29 4.52
CA GLY A 46 4.84 -13.45 4.14
C GLY A 46 4.03 -12.26 4.60
N ILE A 47 2.90 -12.04 3.95
CA ILE A 47 1.93 -11.00 4.32
C ILE A 47 1.04 -11.57 5.42
N TRP A 48 1.08 -10.95 6.60
CA TRP A 48 0.24 -11.32 7.72
C TRP A 48 -0.97 -10.39 7.82
N LYS A 49 -2.16 -10.98 7.93
CA LYS A 49 -3.40 -10.25 8.20
C LYS A 49 -4.13 -10.82 9.39
N ARG A 50 -4.54 -9.93 10.27
CA ARG A 50 -5.47 -10.25 11.34
C ARG A 50 -6.87 -9.83 10.93
N VAL A 51 -7.82 -10.77 11.00
CA VAL A 51 -9.24 -10.52 10.80
C VAL A 51 -9.98 -11.11 11.99
N GLU A 52 -10.48 -10.27 12.85
CA GLU A 52 -11.15 -10.68 14.10
C GLU A 52 -10.25 -11.59 14.95
N ARG A 53 -10.56 -12.90 15.01
CA ARG A 53 -9.80 -13.92 15.72
C ARG A 53 -8.97 -14.83 14.81
N MET A 54 -8.86 -14.49 13.56
CA MET A 54 -8.13 -15.25 12.55
C MET A 54 -6.89 -14.50 12.13
N PHE A 55 -5.76 -15.20 12.05
CA PHE A 55 -4.54 -14.70 11.42
C PHE A 55 -4.33 -15.43 10.11
N LEU A 56 -4.30 -14.68 9.04
CA LEU A 56 -4.02 -15.15 7.69
C LEU A 56 -2.60 -14.76 7.31
N ARG A 57 -1.81 -15.74 6.86
CA ARG A 57 -0.50 -15.53 6.26
C ARG A 57 -0.54 -15.99 4.81
N VAL A 58 0.00 -15.18 3.93
CA VAL A 58 0.15 -15.48 2.51
C VAL A 58 1.60 -15.26 2.11
N GLU A 59 2.26 -16.24 1.51
CA GLU A 59 3.68 -16.13 1.14
C GLU A 59 3.88 -15.38 -0.17
N ALA A 60 3.02 -15.60 -1.15
CA ALA A 60 3.08 -14.91 -2.43
C ALA A 60 1.69 -14.68 -3.04
N LEU A 61 1.57 -13.58 -3.80
CA LEU A 61 0.37 -13.23 -4.55
C LEU A 61 0.73 -13.20 -6.05
N GLN A 62 -0.06 -13.88 -6.87
CA GLN A 62 0.05 -13.86 -8.32
C GLN A 62 -1.14 -13.14 -8.95
N GLY A 63 -0.87 -11.99 -9.55
CA GLY A 63 -1.94 -11.16 -10.10
C GLY A 63 -2.88 -10.65 -9.01
N SER A 64 -4.17 -10.56 -9.35
CA SER A 64 -5.20 -10.05 -8.43
C SER A 64 -6.14 -11.13 -7.89
N GLN A 65 -5.85 -12.41 -8.07
CA GLN A 65 -6.82 -13.47 -7.75
C GLN A 65 -6.22 -14.74 -7.14
N ARG A 66 -4.89 -14.93 -7.20
CA ARG A 66 -4.27 -16.17 -6.74
C ARG A 66 -3.21 -15.92 -5.67
N VAL A 67 -3.25 -16.73 -4.61
CA VAL A 67 -2.28 -16.74 -3.52
C VAL A 67 -1.61 -18.09 -3.40
N PHE A 68 -0.39 -18.09 -2.87
CA PHE A 68 0.41 -19.29 -2.61
C PHE A 68 0.92 -19.28 -1.16
N GLY A 69 1.07 -20.49 -0.60
CA GLY A 69 1.57 -20.66 0.76
C GLY A 69 0.65 -20.01 1.79
N VAL A 70 -0.62 -20.44 1.81
CA VAL A 70 -1.63 -19.85 2.70
C VAL A 70 -1.62 -20.58 4.04
N SER A 71 -1.46 -19.84 5.13
CA SER A 71 -1.60 -20.35 6.50
C SER A 71 -2.69 -19.54 7.21
N VAL A 72 -3.64 -20.23 7.83
CA VAL A 72 -4.71 -19.61 8.61
C VAL A 72 -4.67 -20.16 10.01
N PHE A 73 -4.67 -19.29 11.00
CA PHE A 73 -4.70 -19.63 12.42
C PHE A 73 -5.93 -19.02 13.06
N GLU A 74 -6.82 -19.86 13.55
CA GLU A 74 -8.06 -19.48 14.22
C GLU A 74 -7.88 -19.61 15.75
N TRP A 75 -8.25 -18.56 16.48
CA TRP A 75 -8.16 -18.51 17.92
C TRP A 75 -9.56 -18.56 18.54
N ASP A 76 -9.69 -19.29 19.63
CA ASP A 76 -10.93 -19.34 20.40
C ASP A 76 -11.16 -18.10 21.27
N ALA A 77 -12.23 -18.11 22.08
CA ALA A 77 -12.55 -17.03 22.99
C ALA A 77 -11.57 -16.88 24.15
N ASP A 78 -10.89 -17.96 24.50
CA ASP A 78 -9.95 -18.05 25.62
C ASP A 78 -8.50 -17.71 25.18
N GLY A 79 -8.31 -17.40 23.88
CA GLY A 79 -7.02 -17.04 23.31
C GLY A 79 -6.10 -18.24 23.08
N GLN A 80 -6.69 -19.44 22.91
CA GLN A 80 -5.97 -20.64 22.51
C GLN A 80 -6.14 -20.89 21.00
N LEU A 81 -5.16 -21.54 20.40
CA LEU A 81 -5.25 -21.93 18.99
C LEU A 81 -6.32 -23.04 18.82
N ALA A 82 -7.44 -22.68 18.20
CA ALA A 82 -8.53 -23.61 17.95
C ALA A 82 -8.29 -24.46 16.68
N ARG A 83 -7.67 -23.85 15.65
CA ARG A 83 -7.44 -24.51 14.35
C ARG A 83 -6.28 -23.86 13.62
N ALA A 84 -5.49 -24.67 12.91
CA ALA A 84 -4.51 -24.22 11.95
C ALA A 84 -4.78 -24.87 10.59
N LEU A 85 -4.83 -24.05 9.53
CA LEU A 85 -5.03 -24.46 8.15
C LEU A 85 -3.79 -24.10 7.34
N PHE A 86 -3.33 -25.04 6.51
CA PHE A 86 -2.23 -24.80 5.57
C PHE A 86 -2.68 -25.23 4.19
N ALA A 87 -2.60 -24.33 3.20
CA ALA A 87 -2.96 -24.62 1.83
C ALA A 87 -1.83 -24.16 0.89
N ASP A 88 -1.56 -24.97 -0.12
CA ASP A 88 -0.51 -24.67 -1.09
C ASP A 88 -0.92 -23.51 -2.00
N ARG A 89 -2.23 -23.40 -2.29
CA ARG A 89 -2.79 -22.38 -3.17
C ARG A 89 -4.19 -21.96 -2.73
N GLY A 90 -4.55 -20.71 -3.04
CA GLY A 90 -5.90 -20.19 -2.93
C GLY A 90 -6.26 -19.31 -4.13
N ASP A 91 -7.45 -19.49 -4.67
CA ASP A 91 -8.02 -18.65 -5.73
C ASP A 91 -9.21 -17.86 -5.15
N TYR A 92 -9.27 -16.55 -5.44
CA TYR A 92 -10.34 -15.69 -4.92
C TYR A 92 -11.59 -15.80 -5.77
N GLU A 93 -12.67 -16.25 -5.15
CA GLU A 93 -13.95 -16.44 -5.82
C GLU A 93 -15.12 -16.07 -4.90
N SER A 94 -16.11 -15.37 -5.45
CA SER A 94 -17.40 -15.12 -4.78
C SER A 94 -17.33 -14.56 -3.35
N GLY A 95 -16.32 -13.70 -3.07
CA GLY A 95 -16.19 -13.07 -1.75
C GLY A 95 -15.46 -13.90 -0.70
N GLY A 96 -14.69 -14.92 -1.13
CA GLY A 96 -13.85 -15.74 -0.28
C GLY A 96 -12.68 -16.36 -1.04
N TRP A 97 -11.96 -17.25 -0.38
CA TRP A 97 -10.82 -17.94 -0.94
C TRP A 97 -11.12 -19.43 -1.10
N MET A 98 -11.05 -19.93 -2.32
CA MET A 98 -11.05 -21.37 -2.58
C MET A 98 -9.63 -21.88 -2.39
N LEU A 99 -9.38 -22.50 -1.25
CA LEU A 99 -8.09 -23.09 -0.90
C LEU A 99 -7.97 -24.49 -1.50
N SER A 100 -6.80 -24.84 -2.02
CA SER A 100 -6.50 -26.16 -2.59
C SER A 100 -5.35 -26.81 -1.82
N ASP A 101 -5.40 -28.14 -1.72
CA ASP A 101 -4.42 -28.97 -1.00
C ASP A 101 -4.31 -28.57 0.47
N VAL A 102 -5.45 -28.55 1.16
CA VAL A 102 -5.58 -28.02 2.52
C VAL A 102 -5.25 -29.09 3.54
N ARG A 103 -4.32 -28.78 4.44
CA ARG A 103 -4.01 -29.52 5.66
C ARG A 103 -4.60 -28.80 6.85
N ILE A 104 -5.45 -29.47 7.58
CA ILE A 104 -6.13 -28.94 8.78
C ILE A 104 -5.48 -29.59 9.99
N SER A 105 -5.18 -28.80 11.00
CA SER A 105 -4.66 -29.26 12.29
C SER A 105 -5.50 -28.64 13.41
N ASP A 106 -6.24 -29.48 14.11
CA ASP A 106 -7.10 -29.10 15.23
C ASP A 106 -6.42 -29.58 16.53
N PRO A 107 -5.81 -28.66 17.31
CA PRO A 107 -5.24 -29.00 18.62
C PRO A 107 -6.38 -29.32 19.62
N GLY A 108 -6.28 -30.43 20.32
CA GLY A 108 -7.21 -30.83 21.38
C GLY A 108 -6.48 -31.40 22.60
N ASP A 109 -7.19 -31.65 23.67
CA ASP A 109 -6.63 -32.15 24.94
C ASP A 109 -5.89 -33.51 24.80
N ALA A 110 -6.26 -34.31 23.82
CA ALA A 110 -5.66 -35.62 23.54
C ALA A 110 -4.52 -35.58 22.50
N GLY A 111 -4.21 -34.41 21.92
CA GLY A 111 -3.21 -34.24 20.87
C GLY A 111 -3.72 -33.40 19.70
N VAL A 112 -3.02 -33.46 18.57
CA VAL A 112 -3.39 -32.73 17.35
C VAL A 112 -4.05 -33.69 16.36
N GLU A 113 -5.29 -33.43 16.01
CA GLU A 113 -5.98 -34.13 14.93
C GLU A 113 -5.63 -33.47 13.60
N THR A 114 -5.23 -34.29 12.61
CA THR A 114 -4.88 -33.81 11.27
C THR A 114 -5.81 -34.38 10.23
N ALA A 115 -6.32 -33.51 9.36
CA ALA A 115 -7.14 -33.88 8.21
C ALA A 115 -6.58 -33.22 6.94
N THR A 116 -6.81 -33.85 5.79
CA THR A 116 -6.46 -33.28 4.49
C THR A 116 -7.72 -33.17 3.64
N GLN A 117 -7.90 -32.04 2.97
CA GLN A 117 -9.01 -31.81 2.04
C GLN A 117 -8.45 -31.28 0.72
N GLU A 118 -8.98 -31.73 -0.39
CA GLU A 118 -8.56 -31.25 -1.72
C GLU A 118 -8.93 -29.80 -1.93
N GLN A 119 -10.10 -29.38 -1.44
CA GLN A 119 -10.58 -28.01 -1.53
C GLN A 119 -11.35 -27.59 -0.28
N LEU A 120 -11.17 -26.34 0.14
CA LEU A 120 -11.89 -25.72 1.24
C LEU A 120 -12.22 -24.27 0.88
N PHE A 121 -13.49 -23.88 1.01
CA PHE A 121 -13.89 -22.50 0.84
C PHE A 121 -13.76 -21.74 2.16
N LEU A 122 -12.87 -20.74 2.18
CA LEU A 122 -12.66 -19.85 3.31
C LEU A 122 -13.38 -18.53 3.06
N THR A 123 -14.48 -18.29 3.78
CA THR A 123 -15.15 -16.98 3.77
C THR A 123 -14.26 -15.96 4.47
N SER A 124 -13.85 -14.92 3.77
CA SER A 124 -13.00 -13.87 4.32
C SER A 124 -13.25 -12.55 3.60
N ASN A 125 -13.30 -11.46 4.36
CA ASN A 125 -13.34 -10.10 3.84
C ASN A 125 -11.95 -9.58 3.43
N VAL A 126 -10.89 -10.39 3.55
CA VAL A 126 -9.57 -10.09 2.99
C VAL A 126 -9.61 -10.32 1.49
N THR A 127 -9.75 -9.24 0.75
CA THR A 127 -9.73 -9.28 -0.71
C THR A 127 -8.28 -9.33 -1.25
N PRO A 128 -8.06 -9.78 -2.49
CA PRO A 128 -6.74 -9.70 -3.12
C PRO A 128 -6.16 -8.29 -3.13
N GLN A 129 -7.01 -7.28 -3.26
CA GLN A 129 -6.62 -5.87 -3.23
C GLN A 129 -6.00 -5.49 -1.88
N VAL A 130 -6.59 -5.92 -0.77
CA VAL A 130 -6.05 -5.69 0.58
C VAL A 130 -4.67 -6.33 0.74
N LEU A 131 -4.47 -7.55 0.23
CA LEU A 131 -3.17 -8.24 0.28
C LEU A 131 -2.11 -7.56 -0.60
N THR A 132 -2.51 -7.05 -1.77
CA THR A 132 -1.59 -6.35 -2.68
C THR A 132 -1.10 -5.03 -2.09
N LEU A 133 -1.98 -4.31 -1.39
CA LEU A 133 -1.72 -2.94 -0.95
C LEU A 133 -0.83 -2.85 0.30
N GLU A 134 -0.71 -3.93 1.08
CA GLU A 134 0.03 -3.92 2.35
C GLU A 134 1.53 -3.64 2.20
N ASN A 135 2.13 -4.14 1.13
CA ASN A 135 3.57 -3.97 0.87
C ASN A 135 3.89 -2.71 0.07
N VAL A 136 2.89 -1.91 -0.27
CA VAL A 136 3.06 -0.68 -1.04
C VAL A 136 2.97 0.51 -0.09
N ALA A 137 3.98 1.39 -0.13
CA ALA A 137 3.95 2.60 0.67
C ALA A 137 2.71 3.47 0.33
N PRO A 138 2.01 4.07 1.32
CA PRO A 138 0.78 4.83 1.07
C PRO A 138 0.91 5.89 -0.03
N GLY A 139 2.08 6.53 -0.16
CA GLY A 139 2.34 7.53 -1.20
C GLY A 139 2.37 6.98 -2.64
N GLN A 140 2.54 5.68 -2.82
CA GLN A 140 2.61 5.00 -4.12
C GLN A 140 1.26 4.43 -4.57
N LEU A 141 0.25 4.38 -3.67
CA LEU A 141 -1.08 3.86 -3.98
C LEU A 141 -1.88 4.86 -4.82
N ALA A 142 -2.74 4.37 -5.70
CA ALA A 142 -3.72 5.21 -6.40
C ALA A 142 -4.73 5.81 -5.41
N LEU A 143 -5.35 6.96 -5.75
CA LEU A 143 -6.33 7.62 -4.88
C LEU A 143 -7.49 6.69 -4.50
N ASN A 144 -7.98 5.91 -5.45
CA ASN A 144 -9.06 4.96 -5.23
C ASN A 144 -8.66 3.86 -4.23
N ASP A 145 -7.44 3.34 -4.35
CA ASP A 145 -6.88 2.33 -3.46
C ASP A 145 -6.67 2.88 -2.04
N LEU A 146 -6.19 4.14 -1.93
CA LEU A 146 -6.05 4.82 -0.64
C LEU A 146 -7.38 4.93 0.10
N VAL A 147 -8.46 5.34 -0.60
CA VAL A 147 -9.79 5.45 0.00
C VAL A 147 -10.31 4.08 0.40
N GLY A 148 -10.23 3.08 -0.48
CA GLY A 148 -10.69 1.72 -0.19
C GLY A 148 -9.95 1.07 0.97
N TYR A 149 -8.62 1.18 0.98
CA TYR A 149 -7.80 0.57 2.01
C TYR A 149 -7.91 1.27 3.36
N SER A 150 -8.01 2.62 3.39
CA SER A 150 -8.26 3.36 4.63
C SER A 150 -9.63 3.01 5.24
N ALA A 151 -10.66 2.82 4.42
CA ALA A 151 -11.97 2.37 4.88
C ALA A 151 -11.91 0.95 5.48
N PHE A 152 -11.16 0.05 4.86
CA PHE A 152 -10.92 -1.30 5.39
C PHE A 152 -10.20 -1.25 6.74
N LEU A 153 -9.09 -0.53 6.87
CA LEU A 153 -8.34 -0.39 8.13
C LEU A 153 -9.21 0.20 9.24
N ARG A 154 -10.01 1.23 8.92
CA ARG A 154 -10.94 1.84 9.87
C ARG A 154 -11.99 0.84 10.37
N SER A 155 -12.50 -0.04 9.50
CA SER A 155 -13.42 -1.10 9.89
C SER A 155 -12.83 -2.11 10.87
N GLN A 156 -11.50 -2.26 10.85
CA GLN A 156 -10.72 -3.12 11.76
C GLN A 156 -10.24 -2.38 13.02
N GLY A 157 -10.60 -1.12 13.19
CA GLY A 157 -10.13 -0.30 14.32
C GLY A 157 -8.62 0.01 14.27
N GLN A 158 -8.01 -0.07 13.09
CA GLN A 158 -6.60 0.23 12.87
C GLN A 158 -6.39 1.70 12.54
N ASP A 159 -5.17 2.20 12.79
CA ASP A 159 -4.79 3.58 12.48
C ASP A 159 -4.74 3.80 10.96
N THR A 160 -5.32 4.90 10.50
CA THR A 160 -5.39 5.30 9.09
C THR A 160 -4.62 6.58 8.79
N ALA A 161 -3.92 7.15 9.77
CA ALA A 161 -3.32 8.48 9.67
C ALA A 161 -2.33 8.62 8.51
N ASP A 162 -1.49 7.60 8.27
CA ASP A 162 -0.53 7.58 7.15
C ASP A 162 -1.23 7.59 5.78
N PHE A 163 -2.34 6.86 5.66
CA PHE A 163 -3.12 6.79 4.42
C PHE A 163 -3.90 8.08 4.17
N GLU A 164 -4.45 8.69 5.20
CA GLU A 164 -5.11 9.99 5.13
C GLU A 164 -4.13 11.09 4.74
N LEU A 165 -2.94 11.08 5.33
CA LEU A 165 -1.87 12.01 4.95
C LEU A 165 -1.46 11.84 3.48
N ALA A 166 -1.30 10.61 3.01
CA ALA A 166 -0.97 10.32 1.61
C ALA A 166 -2.07 10.80 0.65
N LEU A 167 -3.34 10.61 1.03
CA LEU A 167 -4.50 11.07 0.28
C LEU A 167 -4.50 12.59 0.13
N TRP A 168 -4.33 13.33 1.25
CA TRP A 168 -4.27 14.78 1.23
C TRP A 168 -3.07 15.31 0.43
N ARG A 169 -1.90 14.68 0.56
CA ARG A 169 -0.72 15.03 -0.25
C ARG A 169 -1.00 14.91 -1.74
N LYS A 170 -1.61 13.81 -2.19
CA LYS A 170 -1.98 13.62 -3.59
C LYS A 170 -3.03 14.61 -4.07
N LEU A 171 -4.05 14.87 -3.26
CA LEU A 171 -5.13 15.79 -3.60
C LEU A 171 -4.63 17.23 -3.73
N LEU A 172 -3.69 17.64 -2.87
CA LEU A 172 -3.11 18.98 -2.87
C LEU A 172 -1.94 19.13 -3.86
N GLN A 173 -1.41 18.04 -4.41
CA GLN A 173 -0.30 18.05 -5.35
C GLN A 173 -0.49 19.00 -6.55
N PRO A 174 -1.64 19.02 -7.27
CA PRO A 174 -1.82 19.96 -8.38
C PRO A 174 -1.82 21.41 -7.94
N VAL A 175 -2.34 21.70 -6.75
CA VAL A 175 -2.33 23.06 -6.16
C VAL A 175 -0.90 23.49 -5.83
N ALA A 176 -0.12 22.59 -5.25
CA ALA A 176 1.30 22.83 -4.95
C ALA A 176 2.13 23.10 -6.21
N ILE A 177 1.90 22.33 -7.27
CA ILE A 177 2.54 22.55 -8.58
C ILE A 177 2.16 23.90 -9.15
N ALA A 178 0.89 24.28 -9.12
CA ALA A 178 0.42 25.58 -9.58
C ALA A 178 1.07 26.72 -8.80
N ALA A 179 1.16 26.61 -7.48
CA ALA A 179 1.82 27.61 -6.63
C ALA A 179 3.32 27.74 -6.97
N LEU A 180 4.04 26.63 -7.14
CA LEU A 180 5.44 26.64 -7.53
C LEU A 180 5.67 27.29 -8.91
N VAL A 181 4.75 27.04 -9.87
CA VAL A 181 4.80 27.69 -11.18
C VAL A 181 4.62 29.20 -11.07
N LEU A 182 3.69 29.68 -10.23
CA LEU A 182 3.50 31.11 -9.98
C LEU A 182 4.75 31.73 -9.35
N VAL A 183 5.38 31.06 -8.39
CA VAL A 183 6.64 31.48 -7.80
C VAL A 183 7.75 31.54 -8.86
N ALA A 184 7.87 30.54 -9.72
CA ALA A 184 8.85 30.53 -10.81
C ALA A 184 8.63 31.69 -11.80
N ILE A 185 7.38 31.98 -12.17
CA ILE A 185 7.01 33.12 -13.01
C ILE A 185 7.44 34.46 -12.32
N SER A 186 7.20 34.57 -11.03
CA SER A 186 7.59 35.75 -10.25
C SER A 186 9.11 36.01 -10.29
N PHE A 187 9.92 34.95 -10.31
CA PHE A 187 11.37 35.06 -10.44
C PHE A 187 11.82 35.54 -11.83
N VAL A 188 11.08 35.17 -12.88
CA VAL A 188 11.39 35.60 -14.25
C VAL A 188 11.03 37.08 -14.47
N PHE A 189 9.87 37.52 -13.97
CA PHE A 189 9.33 38.87 -14.21
C PHE A 189 9.50 39.86 -13.04
N GLY A 190 9.87 39.35 -11.85
CA GLY A 190 9.99 40.15 -10.62
C GLY A 190 11.39 40.71 -10.35
N PRO A 191 11.70 40.96 -9.06
CA PRO A 191 12.93 41.65 -8.62
C PRO A 191 14.24 41.01 -9.06
N LEU A 192 14.23 39.69 -9.32
CA LEU A 192 15.40 38.95 -9.77
C LEU A 192 15.69 39.09 -11.27
N ARG A 193 14.90 39.89 -12.00
CA ARG A 193 15.06 40.11 -13.45
C ARG A 193 16.44 40.69 -13.80
N ASP A 194 17.02 41.51 -12.94
CA ASP A 194 18.30 42.15 -13.16
C ASP A 194 19.49 41.26 -12.73
N GLY A 195 19.23 40.12 -12.10
CA GLY A 195 20.26 39.14 -11.74
C GLY A 195 20.77 38.32 -12.92
N THR A 196 21.96 37.74 -12.77
CA THR A 196 22.54 36.84 -13.77
C THR A 196 21.65 35.59 -13.95
N LEU A 197 21.69 34.99 -15.14
CA LEU A 197 20.93 33.76 -15.42
C LEU A 197 21.22 32.66 -14.39
N GLY A 198 22.50 32.50 -14.01
CA GLY A 198 22.90 31.52 -13.00
C GLY A 198 22.27 31.75 -11.63
N PHE A 199 22.16 33.03 -11.19
CA PHE A 199 21.52 33.35 -9.91
C PHE A 199 20.01 33.04 -9.93
N ARG A 200 19.29 33.27 -11.03
CA ARG A 200 17.86 32.94 -11.17
C ARG A 200 17.63 31.43 -11.10
N ILE A 201 18.46 30.67 -11.81
CA ILE A 201 18.37 29.19 -11.79
C ILE A 201 18.65 28.69 -10.37
N PHE A 202 19.72 29.18 -9.74
CA PHE A 202 20.07 28.80 -8.36
C PHE A 202 18.94 29.11 -7.36
N ALA A 203 18.38 30.30 -7.42
CA ALA A 203 17.27 30.71 -6.54
C ALA A 203 16.04 29.84 -6.76
N GLY A 204 15.68 29.54 -8.01
CA GLY A 204 14.55 28.63 -8.34
C GLY A 204 14.75 27.22 -7.81
N VAL A 205 15.94 26.64 -8.01
CA VAL A 205 16.28 25.31 -7.47
C VAL A 205 16.22 25.33 -5.95
N MET A 206 16.76 26.36 -5.30
CA MET A 206 16.78 26.49 -3.84
C MET A 206 15.35 26.53 -3.26
N VAL A 207 14.44 27.29 -3.87
CA VAL A 207 13.02 27.33 -3.46
C VAL A 207 12.37 25.96 -3.65
N GLY A 208 12.63 25.28 -4.77
CA GLY A 208 12.10 23.93 -4.99
C GLY A 208 12.59 22.91 -3.95
N VAL A 209 13.89 22.96 -3.62
CA VAL A 209 14.48 22.09 -2.58
C VAL A 209 13.89 22.41 -1.20
N LEU A 210 13.80 23.69 -0.82
CA LEU A 210 13.21 24.09 0.46
C LEU A 210 11.74 23.66 0.56
N PHE A 211 10.97 23.83 -0.51
CA PHE A 211 9.60 23.36 -0.57
C PHE A 211 9.50 21.84 -0.37
N ARG A 212 10.36 21.08 -1.07
CA ARG A 212 10.41 19.61 -0.92
C ARG A 212 10.75 19.20 0.51
N LEU A 213 11.81 19.78 1.09
CA LEU A 213 12.20 19.50 2.47
C LEU A 213 11.08 19.85 3.46
N SER A 214 10.38 20.96 3.23
CA SER A 214 9.23 21.34 4.07
C SER A 214 8.13 20.29 4.02
N GLN A 215 7.80 19.77 2.85
CA GLN A 215 6.80 18.69 2.72
C GLN A 215 7.25 17.39 3.40
N ASP A 216 8.53 17.02 3.25
CA ASP A 216 9.08 15.81 3.82
C ASP A 216 9.20 15.87 5.35
N LEU A 217 9.31 17.06 5.93
CA LEU A 217 9.36 17.27 7.39
C LEU A 217 7.97 17.48 8.00
N LEU A 218 7.14 18.33 7.39
CA LEU A 218 5.84 18.69 7.96
C LEU A 218 4.83 17.56 7.93
N GLY A 219 4.91 16.67 6.92
CA GLY A 219 4.02 15.53 6.83
C GLY A 219 4.15 14.57 8.01
N PRO A 220 5.32 13.95 8.26
CA PRO A 220 5.53 13.11 9.43
C PRO A 220 5.33 13.85 10.76
N ALA A 221 5.71 15.15 10.82
CA ALA A 221 5.48 15.96 12.01
C ALA A 221 3.99 16.09 12.35
N SER A 222 3.10 16.22 11.34
CA SER A 222 1.66 16.29 11.58
C SER A 222 1.11 15.03 12.24
N LEU A 223 1.65 13.86 11.89
CA LEU A 223 1.27 12.57 12.49
C LEU A 223 1.72 12.47 13.95
N VAL A 224 2.94 12.93 14.25
CA VAL A 224 3.51 12.87 15.61
C VAL A 224 2.81 13.85 16.56
N PHE A 225 2.51 15.05 16.08
CA PHE A 225 1.88 16.11 16.90
C PHE A 225 0.35 16.09 16.88
N GLY A 226 -0.26 15.16 16.13
CA GLY A 226 -1.73 15.02 16.06
C GLY A 226 -2.43 16.22 15.41
N PHE A 227 -1.73 17.00 14.59
CA PHE A 227 -2.39 18.03 13.80
C PHE A 227 -3.19 17.37 12.69
N ALA A 228 -4.44 17.81 12.50
CA ALA A 228 -5.21 17.37 11.34
C ALA A 228 -4.39 17.67 10.07
N PRO A 229 -4.21 16.71 9.17
CA PRO A 229 -3.52 16.98 7.90
C PRO A 229 -4.39 17.95 7.09
N LEU A 230 -3.98 19.21 7.05
CA LEU A 230 -4.54 20.28 6.21
C LEU A 230 -3.82 20.32 4.88
#